data_6400185c2b8b16b657a269c75e2221bd
#
_entry.id   6400185c2b8b16b657a269c75e2221bd
#
_cell.length_a   1.000
_cell.length_b   1.000
_cell.length_c   1.000
_cell.angle_alpha   90.00
_cell.angle_beta   90.00
_cell.angle_gamma   90.00
#
_symmetry.space_group_name_H-M   'P 1'
#
loop_
_entity.id
_entity.type
_entity.pdbx_description
1 polymer ?
#
loop_
_entity_poly.entity_id
_entity_poly.type
_entity_poly.pdbx_seq_one_letter_code
_entity_poly.pdbx_strand_id
1 'polypeptide(L)'
;MAGSVNKVILIGNLGQDPEVKSFQNGGRIANLRLATSENWKDKNTGERKERTEWHTVVLQSDGLVGVAEKYLRKGSKVYIEGSLRTRKWQDASGNDRYSTEVSVGVGGVMTMLDGAPGGGGGGQRSGGGDWGSGGGGGSPGGGSSGGGGSSGGGSNWNQGGGSSADDLDDDIPF
;
A
#
# COMPACT_ATOMS: atom_id res chain seq x y z
N MET A 1 -21.42 -35.87 8.03
CA MET A 1 -21.05 -34.98 6.91
C MET A 1 -19.74 -34.32 7.29
N ALA A 2 -18.73 -34.39 6.42
CA ALA A 2 -17.48 -33.66 6.64
C ALA A 2 -17.76 -32.16 6.52
N GLY A 3 -17.36 -31.38 7.52
CA GLY A 3 -17.43 -29.92 7.46
C GLY A 3 -16.45 -29.39 6.43
N SER A 4 -16.81 -28.29 5.79
CA SER A 4 -15.92 -27.55 4.88
C SER A 4 -15.71 -26.14 5.38
N VAL A 5 -14.57 -25.53 5.04
CA VAL A 5 -14.23 -24.15 5.38
C VAL A 5 -13.97 -23.38 4.10
N ASN A 6 -14.62 -22.22 3.96
CA ASN A 6 -14.35 -21.26 2.90
C ASN A 6 -14.02 -19.91 3.57
N LYS A 7 -12.74 -19.70 3.82
CA LYS A 7 -12.23 -18.48 4.47
C LYS A 7 -10.98 -18.00 3.75
N VAL A 8 -10.94 -16.71 3.47
CA VAL A 8 -9.79 -16.00 2.89
C VAL A 8 -9.38 -14.89 3.82
N ILE A 9 -8.09 -14.76 4.06
CA ILE A 9 -7.49 -13.67 4.83
C ILE A 9 -6.47 -12.97 3.95
N LEU A 10 -6.61 -11.65 3.81
CA LEU A 10 -5.71 -10.82 3.03
C LEU A 10 -5.26 -9.62 3.84
N ILE A 11 -3.98 -9.25 3.70
CA ILE A 11 -3.44 -7.97 4.12
C ILE A 11 -2.79 -7.33 2.91
N GLY A 12 -3.24 -6.15 2.53
CA GLY A 12 -2.72 -5.48 1.34
C GLY A 12 -3.09 -4.01 1.29
N ASN A 13 -2.72 -3.37 0.19
CA ASN A 13 -2.98 -1.97 -0.03
C ASN A 13 -4.01 -1.77 -1.15
N LEU A 14 -4.87 -0.77 -1.00
CA LEU A 14 -5.85 -0.42 -2.03
C LEU A 14 -5.15 0.20 -3.24
N GLY A 15 -5.41 -0.34 -4.43
CA GLY A 15 -4.89 0.18 -5.70
C GLY A 15 -5.64 1.39 -6.21
N GLN A 16 -6.87 1.58 -5.75
CA GLN A 16 -7.77 2.68 -6.10
C GLN A 16 -8.71 2.98 -4.95
N ASP A 17 -9.43 4.10 -5.04
CA ASP A 17 -10.47 4.44 -4.07
C ASP A 17 -11.60 3.40 -4.10
N PRO A 18 -12.29 3.14 -2.97
CA PRO A 18 -13.45 2.25 -2.93
C PRO A 18 -14.55 2.67 -3.90
N GLU A 19 -15.06 1.73 -4.68
CA GLU A 19 -16.19 1.96 -5.57
C GLU A 19 -17.48 1.51 -4.90
N VAL A 20 -18.30 2.46 -4.46
CA VAL A 20 -19.58 2.18 -3.80
C VAL A 20 -20.72 2.15 -4.84
N LYS A 21 -21.54 1.10 -4.80
CA LYS A 21 -22.73 0.94 -5.62
C LYS A 21 -23.96 0.78 -4.73
N SER A 22 -24.99 1.56 -5.04
CA SER A 22 -26.28 1.48 -4.37
C SER A 22 -27.30 0.78 -5.27
N PHE A 23 -28.11 -0.07 -4.69
CA PHE A 23 -29.20 -0.77 -5.38
C PHE A 23 -30.54 -0.09 -5.09
N GLN A 24 -31.51 -0.31 -5.97
CA GLN A 24 -32.88 0.25 -5.83
C GLN A 24 -33.60 -0.21 -4.54
N ASN A 25 -33.21 -1.36 -3.99
CA ASN A 25 -33.75 -1.90 -2.75
C ASN A 25 -33.11 -1.27 -1.48
N GLY A 26 -32.31 -0.22 -1.63
CA GLY A 26 -31.63 0.47 -0.53
C GLY A 26 -30.34 -0.19 -0.05
N GLY A 27 -29.97 -1.38 -0.56
CA GLY A 27 -28.72 -2.03 -0.23
C GLY A 27 -27.54 -1.34 -0.90
N ARG A 28 -26.37 -1.37 -0.25
CA ARG A 28 -25.10 -0.86 -0.79
C ARG A 28 -24.02 -1.91 -0.74
N ILE A 29 -23.13 -1.87 -1.71
CA ILE A 29 -21.89 -2.66 -1.71
C ILE A 29 -20.72 -1.75 -2.01
N ALA A 30 -19.52 -2.13 -1.54
CA ALA A 30 -18.29 -1.47 -1.96
C ALA A 30 -17.34 -2.49 -2.58
N ASN A 31 -16.84 -2.16 -3.77
CA ASN A 31 -15.79 -2.93 -4.44
C ASN A 31 -14.44 -2.32 -4.10
N LEU A 32 -13.52 -3.15 -3.61
CA LEU A 32 -12.15 -2.78 -3.32
C LEU A 32 -11.21 -3.54 -4.25
N ARG A 33 -10.21 -2.85 -4.79
CA ARG A 33 -9.11 -3.46 -5.51
C ARG A 33 -7.89 -3.54 -4.61
N LEU A 34 -7.56 -4.73 -4.13
CA LEU A 34 -6.53 -4.96 -3.13
C LEU A 34 -5.28 -5.59 -3.76
N ALA A 35 -4.12 -4.99 -3.52
CA ALA A 35 -2.82 -5.51 -3.92
C ALA A 35 -2.14 -6.20 -2.75
N THR A 36 -1.67 -7.43 -2.98
CA THR A 36 -0.76 -8.15 -2.07
C THR A 36 0.57 -8.35 -2.78
N SER A 37 1.68 -7.91 -2.18
CA SER A 37 3.01 -8.03 -2.79
C SER A 37 3.88 -8.98 -1.98
N GLU A 38 4.54 -9.88 -2.69
CA GLU A 38 5.55 -10.78 -2.17
C GLU A 38 6.93 -10.37 -2.69
N ASN A 39 7.91 -10.37 -1.81
CA ASN A 39 9.29 -10.05 -2.17
C ASN A 39 10.19 -11.21 -1.79
N TRP A 40 11.01 -11.68 -2.71
CA TRP A 40 11.98 -12.72 -2.44
C TRP A 40 13.30 -12.45 -3.15
N LYS A 41 14.35 -13.09 -2.68
CA LYS A 41 15.64 -13.07 -3.33
C LYS A 41 15.78 -14.31 -4.20
N ASP A 42 16.07 -14.11 -5.48
CA ASP A 42 16.36 -15.23 -6.40
C ASP A 42 17.65 -15.94 -5.95
N LYS A 43 17.58 -17.24 -5.77
CA LYS A 43 18.70 -18.04 -5.28
C LYS A 43 19.84 -18.17 -6.29
N ASN A 44 19.53 -18.06 -7.58
CA ASN A 44 20.51 -18.24 -8.66
C ASN A 44 21.20 -16.94 -9.04
N THR A 45 20.42 -15.84 -9.15
CA THR A 45 20.93 -14.53 -9.58
C THR A 45 21.28 -13.62 -8.41
N GLY A 46 20.75 -13.89 -7.21
CA GLY A 46 20.89 -13.04 -6.05
C GLY A 46 20.05 -11.77 -6.11
N GLU A 47 19.28 -11.56 -7.16
CA GLU A 47 18.43 -10.39 -7.37
C GLU A 47 17.17 -10.43 -6.50
N ARG A 48 16.68 -9.25 -6.16
CA ARG A 48 15.41 -9.10 -5.46
C ARG A 48 14.29 -9.09 -6.49
N LYS A 49 13.35 -10.04 -6.35
CA LYS A 49 12.15 -10.12 -7.18
C LYS A 49 10.92 -9.75 -6.35
N GLU A 50 9.96 -9.13 -7.01
CA GLU A 50 8.67 -8.77 -6.44
C GLU A 50 7.56 -9.29 -7.35
N ARG A 51 6.48 -9.79 -6.72
CA ARG A 51 5.27 -10.19 -7.39
C ARG A 51 4.08 -9.60 -6.68
N THR A 52 3.20 -8.93 -7.42
CA THR A 52 1.98 -8.33 -6.88
C THR A 52 0.76 -9.04 -7.45
N GLU A 53 -0.11 -9.52 -6.56
CA GLU A 53 -1.39 -10.10 -6.92
C GLU A 53 -2.52 -9.12 -6.62
N TRP A 54 -3.50 -9.08 -7.53
CA TRP A 54 -4.64 -8.18 -7.44
C TRP A 54 -5.91 -8.92 -7.11
N HIS A 55 -6.52 -8.58 -5.99
CA HIS A 55 -7.75 -9.20 -5.51
C HIS A 55 -8.92 -8.23 -5.61
N THR A 56 -10.07 -8.76 -6.05
CA THR A 56 -11.34 -8.05 -5.96
C THR A 56 -12.02 -8.45 -4.65
N VAL A 57 -12.30 -7.46 -3.80
CA VAL A 57 -12.98 -7.65 -2.52
C VAL A 57 -14.31 -6.90 -2.57
N VAL A 58 -15.40 -7.58 -2.20
CA VAL A 58 -16.75 -7.02 -2.20
C VAL A 58 -17.28 -6.96 -0.77
N LEU A 59 -17.45 -5.75 -0.25
CA LEU A 59 -18.07 -5.50 1.05
C LEU A 59 -19.59 -5.48 0.85
N GLN A 60 -20.31 -6.30 1.62
CA GLN A 60 -21.78 -6.46 1.52
C GLN A 60 -22.53 -5.93 2.77
N SER A 61 -21.81 -5.54 3.81
CA SER A 61 -22.38 -4.96 5.03
C SER A 61 -22.39 -3.44 4.94
N ASP A 62 -23.54 -2.80 5.13
CA ASP A 62 -23.70 -1.34 5.10
C ASP A 62 -22.72 -0.63 6.05
N GLY A 63 -22.46 -1.20 7.22
CA GLY A 63 -21.49 -0.66 8.17
C GLY A 63 -20.08 -0.62 7.59
N LEU A 64 -19.63 -1.72 6.97
CA LEU A 64 -18.32 -1.80 6.33
C LEU A 64 -18.24 -0.91 5.09
N VAL A 65 -19.32 -0.83 4.30
CA VAL A 65 -19.41 0.07 3.14
C VAL A 65 -19.26 1.52 3.56
N GLY A 66 -19.97 1.94 4.62
CA GLY A 66 -19.86 3.30 5.15
C GLY A 66 -18.48 3.65 5.67
N VAL A 67 -17.80 2.71 6.34
CA VAL A 67 -16.41 2.87 6.78
C VAL A 67 -15.46 2.98 5.57
N ALA A 68 -15.62 2.10 4.58
CA ALA A 68 -14.80 2.12 3.38
C ALA A 68 -14.94 3.43 2.61
N GLU A 69 -16.16 3.90 2.38
CA GLU A 69 -16.47 5.14 1.67
C GLU A 69 -15.85 6.37 2.36
N LYS A 70 -15.95 6.42 3.68
CA LYS A 70 -15.54 7.58 4.47
C LYS A 70 -14.03 7.64 4.69
N TYR A 71 -13.39 6.52 4.98
CA TYR A 71 -12.03 6.50 5.49
C TYR A 71 -10.99 5.88 4.55
N LEU A 72 -11.39 4.95 3.66
CA LEU A 72 -10.44 4.30 2.77
C LEU A 72 -10.17 5.15 1.52
N ARG A 73 -8.91 5.15 1.10
CA ARG A 73 -8.44 5.79 -0.14
C ARG A 73 -7.44 4.88 -0.82
N LYS A 74 -7.12 5.19 -2.06
CA LYS A 74 -5.99 4.55 -2.77
C LYS A 74 -4.75 4.59 -1.88
N GLY A 75 -4.08 3.45 -1.73
CA GLY A 75 -2.91 3.28 -0.89
C GLY A 75 -3.22 2.81 0.53
N SER A 76 -4.46 2.94 1.03
CA SER A 76 -4.81 2.47 2.38
C SER A 76 -4.51 1.01 2.57
N LYS A 77 -3.89 0.67 3.70
CA LYS A 77 -3.57 -0.70 4.09
C LYS A 77 -4.71 -1.29 4.92
N VAL A 78 -5.19 -2.44 4.50
CA VAL A 78 -6.33 -3.08 5.16
C VAL A 78 -6.08 -4.57 5.41
N TYR A 79 -6.66 -5.06 6.50
CA TYR A 79 -6.86 -6.47 6.80
C TYR A 79 -8.28 -6.85 6.41
N ILE A 80 -8.43 -7.96 5.68
CA ILE A 80 -9.71 -8.47 5.21
C ILE A 80 -9.85 -9.94 5.60
N GLU A 81 -11.00 -10.30 6.19
CA GLU A 81 -11.46 -11.68 6.28
C GLU A 81 -12.78 -11.82 5.52
N GLY A 82 -12.86 -12.79 4.65
CA GLY A 82 -14.06 -13.07 3.87
C GLY A 82 -14.10 -14.49 3.35
N SER A 83 -15.01 -14.75 2.43
CA SER A 83 -15.12 -16.03 1.73
C SER A 83 -14.89 -15.86 0.25
N LEU A 84 -14.28 -16.86 -0.39
CA LEU A 84 -14.08 -16.88 -1.83
C LEU A 84 -15.41 -17.16 -2.52
N ARG A 85 -15.78 -16.34 -3.50
CA ARG A 85 -16.97 -16.53 -4.33
C ARG A 85 -16.64 -16.40 -5.80
N THR A 86 -17.13 -17.31 -6.61
CA THR A 86 -17.07 -17.21 -8.06
C THR A 86 -18.45 -16.87 -8.58
N ARG A 87 -18.51 -15.78 -9.35
CA ARG A 87 -19.73 -15.32 -9.99
C ARG A 87 -19.64 -15.50 -11.49
N LYS A 88 -20.64 -16.11 -12.08
CA LYS A 88 -20.83 -16.18 -13.53
C LYS A 88 -21.53 -14.90 -14.02
N TRP A 89 -21.05 -14.34 -15.10
CA TRP A 89 -21.65 -13.20 -15.78
C TRP A 89 -21.47 -13.33 -17.30
N GLN A 90 -22.22 -12.60 -18.09
CA GLN A 90 -22.08 -12.62 -19.54
C GLN A 90 -21.44 -11.32 -20.02
N ASP A 91 -20.46 -11.44 -20.91
CA ASP A 91 -19.87 -10.28 -21.57
C ASP A 91 -20.82 -9.70 -22.65
N ALA A 92 -20.44 -8.57 -23.24
CA ALA A 92 -21.24 -7.90 -24.28
C ALA A 92 -21.47 -8.76 -25.54
N SER A 93 -20.68 -9.81 -25.72
CA SER A 93 -20.79 -10.78 -26.81
C SER A 93 -21.65 -12.00 -26.45
N GLY A 94 -22.22 -12.05 -25.25
CA GLY A 94 -23.03 -13.15 -24.74
C GLY A 94 -22.24 -14.36 -24.23
N ASN A 95 -20.91 -14.27 -24.13
CA ASN A 95 -20.10 -15.36 -23.61
C ASN A 95 -20.13 -15.40 -22.09
N ASP A 96 -20.17 -16.60 -21.55
CA ASP A 96 -20.10 -16.82 -20.11
C ASP A 96 -18.69 -16.53 -19.59
N ARG A 97 -18.59 -15.65 -18.60
CA ARG A 97 -17.37 -15.29 -17.89
C ARG A 97 -17.51 -15.60 -16.41
N TYR A 98 -16.40 -15.91 -15.79
CA TYR A 98 -16.33 -16.19 -14.36
C TYR A 98 -15.40 -15.18 -13.69
N SER A 99 -15.87 -14.56 -12.61
CA SER A 99 -15.04 -13.67 -11.78
C SER A 99 -14.99 -14.21 -10.37
N THR A 100 -13.78 -14.41 -9.87
CA THR A 100 -13.56 -14.83 -8.49
C THR A 100 -13.29 -13.59 -7.64
N GLU A 101 -14.02 -13.46 -6.55
CA GLU A 101 -13.98 -12.32 -5.64
C GLU A 101 -13.98 -12.80 -4.17
N VAL A 102 -13.44 -11.98 -3.28
CA VAL A 102 -13.52 -12.19 -1.83
C VAL A 102 -14.73 -11.42 -1.31
N SER A 103 -15.74 -12.16 -0.86
CA SER A 103 -16.98 -11.59 -0.31
C SER A 103 -16.85 -11.40 1.19
N VAL A 104 -17.03 -10.16 1.66
CA VAL A 104 -17.03 -9.77 3.06
C VAL A 104 -18.48 -9.41 3.45
N GLY A 105 -19.19 -10.42 3.91
CA GLY A 105 -20.59 -10.31 4.35
C GLY A 105 -20.72 -10.34 5.87
N VAL A 106 -21.84 -10.93 6.33
CA VAL A 106 -22.09 -11.17 7.77
C VAL A 106 -21.00 -12.12 8.30
N GLY A 107 -20.30 -11.70 9.36
CA GLY A 107 -19.19 -12.46 9.95
C GLY A 107 -17.83 -12.23 9.26
N GLY A 108 -17.78 -11.47 8.18
CA GLY A 108 -16.51 -11.00 7.61
C GLY A 108 -15.95 -9.79 8.36
N VAL A 109 -14.65 -9.59 8.25
CA VAL A 109 -13.93 -8.53 8.97
C VAL A 109 -13.18 -7.65 7.97
N MET A 110 -13.22 -6.34 8.20
CA MET A 110 -12.34 -5.37 7.57
C MET A 110 -11.77 -4.46 8.65
N THR A 111 -10.45 -4.38 8.73
CA THR A 111 -9.73 -3.53 9.68
C THR A 111 -8.73 -2.65 8.92
N MET A 112 -8.76 -1.35 9.16
CA MET A 112 -7.75 -0.43 8.65
C MET A 112 -6.47 -0.60 9.45
N LEU A 113 -5.34 -0.77 8.76
CA LEU A 113 -4.01 -0.93 9.36
C LEU A 113 -3.14 0.31 9.20
N ASP A 114 -3.61 1.30 8.43
CA ASP A 114 -2.97 2.61 8.40
C ASP A 114 -3.28 3.35 9.68
N GLY A 115 -2.29 4.10 10.20
CA GLY A 115 -2.55 5.10 11.24
C GLY A 115 -3.55 6.12 10.72
N ALA A 116 -4.36 6.70 11.61
CA ALA A 116 -5.33 7.73 11.24
C ALA A 116 -4.67 8.79 10.36
N PRO A 117 -5.30 9.22 9.23
CA PRO A 117 -4.78 10.30 8.42
C PRO A 117 -4.74 11.58 9.28
N GLY A 118 -3.57 11.99 9.69
CA GLY A 118 -3.36 13.17 10.54
C GLY A 118 -2.28 13.04 11.62
N GLY A 119 -1.69 11.84 11.80
CA GLY A 119 -0.63 11.61 12.80
C GLY A 119 0.80 11.74 12.27
N GLY A 120 1.02 12.55 11.22
CA GLY A 120 2.35 12.92 10.75
C GLY A 120 2.93 14.07 11.59
N GLY A 121 2.82 14.00 12.91
CA GLY A 121 3.55 14.85 13.82
C GLY A 121 4.97 14.34 13.94
N GLY A 122 5.92 14.97 13.26
CA GLY A 122 7.32 14.86 13.57
C GLY A 122 7.54 15.13 15.05
N GLY A 123 7.64 14.07 15.83
CA GLY A 123 8.10 14.14 17.20
C GLY A 123 9.57 14.57 17.19
N GLN A 124 9.77 15.87 17.17
CA GLN A 124 11.02 16.48 17.60
C GLN A 124 11.21 16.04 19.05
N ARG A 125 12.01 15.00 19.23
CA ARG A 125 12.50 14.62 20.55
C ARG A 125 13.43 15.72 21.02
N SER A 126 12.86 16.74 21.65
CA SER A 126 13.58 17.63 22.54
C SER A 126 13.97 16.81 23.76
N GLY A 127 15.11 16.20 23.68
CA GLY A 127 15.78 15.58 24.82
C GLY A 127 16.42 16.66 25.65
N GLY A 128 15.62 17.34 26.45
CA GLY A 128 16.11 18.16 27.55
C GLY A 128 16.21 17.29 28.79
N GLY A 129 17.29 16.60 28.96
CA GLY A 129 17.71 15.99 30.22
C GLY A 129 18.81 16.84 30.80
N ASP A 130 18.44 17.94 31.43
CA ASP A 130 19.30 18.69 32.31
C ASP A 130 19.43 17.92 33.63
N TRP A 131 20.59 17.31 33.85
CA TRP A 131 21.07 16.94 35.20
C TRP A 131 22.25 17.82 35.49
N GLY A 132 21.95 18.97 36.13
CA GLY A 132 22.94 19.84 36.66
C GLY A 132 23.84 19.14 37.68
N SER A 133 25.03 19.58 37.75
CA SER A 133 25.74 19.88 39.00
C SER A 133 27.09 20.45 38.70
N GLY A 134 27.28 21.68 39.06
CA GLY A 134 28.41 22.06 39.88
C GLY A 134 29.73 22.45 39.22
N GLY A 135 30.02 23.75 39.25
CA GLY A 135 31.35 24.13 39.70
C GLY A 135 32.32 24.72 38.69
N GLY A 136 32.48 26.06 38.72
CA GLY A 136 33.86 26.59 38.77
C GLY A 136 34.46 27.16 37.49
N GLY A 137 34.41 28.46 37.37
CA GLY A 137 35.60 29.28 37.22
C GLY A 137 36.29 29.41 35.86
N GLY A 138 36.33 30.63 35.33
CA GLY A 138 37.49 31.06 34.56
C GLY A 138 37.22 31.51 33.12
N SER A 139 36.95 32.81 32.93
CA SER A 139 37.24 33.56 31.70
C SER A 139 38.75 33.85 31.60
N PRO A 140 39.27 34.56 30.57
CA PRO A 140 38.88 34.84 29.21
C PRO A 140 40.06 34.75 28.19
N GLY A 141 39.80 35.06 26.92
CA GLY A 141 40.82 35.39 25.91
C GLY A 141 40.60 34.65 24.63
N GLY A 142 40.29 35.23 23.53
CA GLY A 142 40.98 36.22 22.81
C GLY A 142 41.36 35.66 21.44
N GLY A 143 41.01 36.33 20.34
CA GLY A 143 41.72 36.21 19.06
C GLY A 143 40.99 35.41 18.00
N SER A 144 40.30 36.02 17.05
CA SER A 144 40.86 36.71 15.87
C SER A 144 41.12 35.79 14.68
N SER A 145 40.42 36.16 13.60
CA SER A 145 40.83 36.21 12.21
C SER A 145 40.90 34.93 11.36
N GLY A 146 40.22 35.05 10.27
CA GLY A 146 40.87 34.91 8.98
C GLY A 146 40.29 33.84 8.08
N GLY A 147 39.61 34.27 7.06
CA GLY A 147 40.09 34.14 5.71
C GLY A 147 39.63 32.90 4.97
N GLY A 148 38.78 33.07 3.98
CA GLY A 148 39.21 33.05 2.63
C GLY A 148 38.94 31.81 1.84
N GLY A 149 38.19 31.98 0.76
CA GLY A 149 38.46 31.30 -0.50
C GLY A 149 37.60 30.09 -0.81
N SER A 150 36.59 30.19 -1.68
CA SER A 150 36.70 30.27 -3.12
C SER A 150 36.66 28.90 -3.84
N SER A 151 35.74 28.88 -4.79
CA SER A 151 35.71 28.08 -6.03
C SER A 151 35.37 26.60 -5.88
N GLY A 152 34.33 26.08 -6.51
CA GLY A 152 34.18 26.04 -7.95
C GLY A 152 34.18 24.60 -8.36
N GLY A 153 33.21 24.14 -9.12
CA GLY A 153 33.32 22.87 -9.77
C GLY A 153 31.96 22.26 -10.08
N GLY A 154 31.36 22.77 -11.14
CA GLY A 154 30.27 22.08 -11.83
C GLY A 154 30.78 20.83 -12.51
N SER A 155 29.95 19.84 -12.58
CA SER A 155 30.02 18.85 -13.63
C SER A 155 28.61 18.36 -13.98
N ASN A 156 28.22 18.90 -15.08
CA ASN A 156 27.27 18.51 -16.06
C ASN A 156 27.51 17.04 -16.50
N TRP A 157 26.54 16.14 -16.34
CA TRP A 157 26.51 14.93 -17.14
C TRP A 157 25.21 14.89 -17.95
N ASN A 158 25.47 15.22 -19.21
CA ASN A 158 24.55 15.19 -20.32
C ASN A 158 24.43 13.75 -20.86
N GLN A 159 23.20 13.31 -21.10
CA GLN A 159 22.71 12.73 -22.34
C GLN A 159 23.35 11.40 -22.83
N GLY A 160 22.50 10.43 -22.98
CA GLY A 160 22.74 9.24 -23.78
C GLY A 160 21.45 8.44 -23.90
N GLY A 161 20.75 8.66 -25.00
CA GLY A 161 19.59 7.93 -25.44
C GLY A 161 19.94 6.51 -25.84
N GLY A 162 18.92 5.65 -25.78
CA GLY A 162 18.96 4.27 -26.24
C GLY A 162 17.58 3.66 -26.14
N SER A 163 16.79 3.85 -27.18
CA SER A 163 15.60 3.10 -27.47
C SER A 163 16.00 1.64 -27.77
N SER A 164 15.41 0.71 -27.05
CA SER A 164 15.28 -0.67 -27.50
C SER A 164 13.91 -1.16 -27.07
N ALA A 165 13.01 -1.16 -28.02
CA ALA A 165 11.81 -1.96 -28.00
C ALA A 165 12.28 -3.41 -28.19
N ASP A 166 12.18 -4.23 -27.17
CA ASP A 166 12.22 -5.67 -27.31
C ASP A 166 10.81 -6.18 -27.13
N ASP A 167 10.28 -6.59 -28.25
CA ASP A 167 9.14 -7.45 -28.49
C ASP A 167 9.38 -8.75 -27.70
N LEU A 168 8.65 -9.00 -26.65
CA LEU A 168 8.58 -10.27 -25.98
C LEU A 168 7.23 -10.91 -26.31
N ASP A 169 7.24 -11.67 -27.41
CA ASP A 169 6.28 -12.73 -27.65
C ASP A 169 6.35 -13.75 -26.50
N ASP A 170 5.42 -13.65 -25.58
CA ASP A 170 5.25 -14.62 -24.50
C ASP A 170 4.21 -15.66 -24.95
N ASP A 171 4.68 -16.63 -25.77
CA ASP A 171 3.97 -17.87 -26.04
C ASP A 171 3.98 -18.71 -24.76
N ILE A 172 2.88 -18.72 -24.04
CA ILE A 172 2.64 -19.64 -22.92
C ILE A 172 1.90 -20.87 -23.48
N PRO A 173 2.53 -22.04 -23.56
CA PRO A 173 1.82 -23.28 -23.88
C PRO A 173 1.05 -23.76 -22.63
N PHE A 174 -0.22 -24.08 -22.84
CA PHE A 174 -1.07 -24.80 -21.89
C PHE A 174 -0.76 -26.30 -21.90
#